data_fc67d866445885faa242e27883e9f4e2
#
_entry.id   fc67d866445885faa242e27883e9f4e2
#
_cell.length_a   1.000
_cell.length_b   1.000
_cell.length_c   1.000
_cell.angle_alpha   90.00
_cell.angle_beta   90.00
_cell.angle_gamma   90.00
#
_symmetry.space_group_name_H-M   'P 1'
#
loop_
_entity.id
_entity.type
_entity.pdbx_description
1 polymer ?
#
loop_
_entity_poly.entity_id
_entity_poly.type
_entity_poly.pdbx_seq_one_letter_code
_entity_poly.pdbx_strand_id
1 'polypeptide(L)'
;DVYKRQAAGAALAAKLKGSDAVAVAFFGDGGSNEGAVFEAMNLAAVWNLPCLFVAENNGYAEATAANWSVACDHIADRAAGFGMPGVTVDGFDFFAVHEAAGAAIERARAGEGPSLIEVKLTRYYGHFEGDAQTYRDPDEVKHYRETRDCLKQFRERTCHAGLLSASDLDAIDAEVEARIEDAVQRAKNDPKPEPDDLLRDVYVSYP
;
A
#
# COMPACT_ATOMS: atom_id res chain seq x y z
N ASP A 1 11.54 -9.55 -5.59
CA ASP A 1 10.18 -9.08 -5.51
C ASP A 1 9.63 -8.65 -6.87
N VAL A 2 8.53 -9.26 -7.29
CA VAL A 2 7.95 -9.06 -8.62
C VAL A 2 6.93 -7.91 -8.69
N TYR A 3 6.32 -7.53 -7.58
CA TYR A 3 5.18 -6.59 -7.58
C TYR A 3 5.51 -5.21 -8.12
N LYS A 4 6.66 -4.66 -7.76
CA LYS A 4 7.08 -3.34 -8.22
C LYS A 4 7.34 -3.33 -9.73
N ARG A 5 7.95 -4.38 -10.26
CA ARG A 5 8.16 -4.56 -11.71
C ARG A 5 6.85 -4.83 -12.44
N GLN A 6 5.93 -5.59 -11.83
CA GLN A 6 4.59 -5.81 -12.39
C GLN A 6 3.81 -4.51 -12.51
N ALA A 7 3.86 -3.62 -11.51
CA ALA A 7 3.23 -2.31 -11.59
C ALA A 7 3.82 -1.46 -12.73
N ALA A 8 5.15 -1.46 -12.90
CA ALA A 8 5.79 -0.79 -14.03
C ALA A 8 5.35 -1.39 -15.38
N GLY A 9 5.23 -2.71 -15.46
CA GLY A 9 4.69 -3.41 -16.65
C GLY A 9 3.24 -3.08 -16.95
N ALA A 10 2.39 -3.04 -15.92
CA ALA A 10 0.98 -2.65 -16.06
C ALA A 10 0.84 -1.18 -16.50
N ALA A 11 1.66 -0.28 -15.93
CA ALA A 11 1.71 1.12 -16.34
C ALA A 11 2.18 1.29 -17.80
N LEU A 12 3.17 0.50 -18.24
CA LEU A 12 3.59 0.47 -19.63
C LEU A 12 2.46 0.01 -20.55
N ALA A 13 1.74 -1.04 -20.17
CA ALA A 13 0.59 -1.52 -20.94
C ALA A 13 -0.52 -0.47 -21.02
N ALA A 14 -0.81 0.25 -19.94
CA ALA A 14 -1.76 1.36 -19.92
C ALA A 14 -1.33 2.47 -20.90
N LYS A 15 -0.06 2.87 -20.84
CA LYS A 15 0.50 3.88 -21.74
C LYS A 15 0.43 3.46 -23.20
N LEU A 16 0.83 2.23 -23.54
CA LEU A 16 0.77 1.72 -24.93
C LEU A 16 -0.65 1.61 -25.47
N LYS A 17 -1.63 1.33 -24.61
CA LYS A 17 -3.06 1.29 -24.97
C LYS A 17 -3.69 2.68 -25.02
N GLY A 18 -3.01 3.73 -24.62
CA GLY A 18 -3.56 5.09 -24.56
C GLY A 18 -4.71 5.22 -23.54
N SER A 19 -4.70 4.41 -22.47
CA SER A 19 -5.73 4.49 -21.42
C SER A 19 -5.29 5.44 -20.31
N ASP A 20 -6.25 5.91 -19.50
CA ASP A 20 -6.06 6.73 -18.32
C ASP A 20 -5.79 5.92 -17.04
N ALA A 21 -5.59 4.61 -17.19
CA ALA A 21 -5.29 3.72 -16.07
C ALA A 21 -3.92 4.05 -15.45
N VAL A 22 -3.86 3.98 -14.13
CA VAL A 22 -2.66 4.18 -13.33
C VAL A 22 -2.37 2.89 -12.57
N ALA A 23 -1.12 2.44 -12.59
CA ALA A 23 -0.69 1.29 -11.80
C ALA A 23 -0.11 1.75 -10.46
N VAL A 24 -0.42 1.02 -9.40
CA VAL A 24 0.07 1.32 -8.05
C VAL A 24 0.79 0.10 -7.48
N ALA A 25 1.99 0.32 -6.95
CA ALA A 25 2.75 -0.69 -6.21
C ALA A 25 2.80 -0.32 -4.72
N PHE A 26 2.25 -1.16 -3.86
CA PHE A 26 2.37 -1.03 -2.40
C PHE A 26 3.53 -1.89 -1.89
N PHE A 27 4.33 -1.36 -0.97
CA PHE A 27 5.42 -2.09 -0.32
C PHE A 27 5.76 -1.48 1.03
N GLY A 28 6.26 -2.29 1.95
CA GLY A 28 6.68 -1.83 3.27
C GLY A 28 8.07 -1.18 3.27
N ASP A 29 8.46 -0.67 4.44
CA ASP A 29 9.77 -0.08 4.68
C ASP A 29 10.92 -1.06 4.38
N GLY A 30 10.81 -2.33 4.76
CA GLY A 30 11.78 -3.37 4.39
C GLY A 30 11.87 -3.59 2.89
N GLY A 31 10.72 -3.72 2.22
CA GLY A 31 10.64 -3.89 0.77
C GLY A 31 11.19 -2.69 -0.01
N SER A 32 11.30 -1.51 0.62
CA SER A 32 11.89 -0.32 0.02
C SER A 32 13.39 -0.44 -0.22
N ASN A 33 14.06 -1.39 0.44
CA ASN A 33 15.52 -1.61 0.32
C ASN A 33 15.90 -2.63 -0.77
N GLU A 34 14.92 -3.28 -1.39
CA GLU A 34 15.19 -4.23 -2.46
C GLU A 34 15.61 -3.53 -3.76
N GLY A 35 16.61 -4.09 -4.47
CA GLY A 35 17.09 -3.56 -5.75
C GLY A 35 15.98 -3.43 -6.79
N ALA A 36 14.99 -4.33 -6.78
CA ALA A 36 13.84 -4.30 -7.67
C ALA A 36 12.99 -3.02 -7.57
N VAL A 37 12.96 -2.37 -6.39
CA VAL A 37 12.29 -1.05 -6.22
C VAL A 37 13.00 0.00 -7.04
N PHE A 38 14.32 0.09 -6.90
CA PHE A 38 15.14 1.09 -7.58
C PHE A 38 15.11 0.92 -9.10
N GLU A 39 15.20 -0.32 -9.58
CA GLU A 39 15.07 -0.64 -11.01
C GLU A 39 13.70 -0.25 -11.55
N ALA A 40 12.61 -0.60 -10.83
CA ALA A 40 11.25 -0.27 -11.23
C ALA A 40 10.99 1.25 -11.25
N MET A 41 11.47 1.98 -10.23
CA MET A 41 11.37 3.43 -10.16
C MET A 41 12.13 4.11 -11.30
N ASN A 42 13.36 3.67 -11.56
CA ASN A 42 14.17 4.22 -12.67
C ASN A 42 13.50 3.96 -14.02
N LEU A 43 13.03 2.74 -14.26
CA LEU A 43 12.35 2.39 -15.51
C LEU A 43 11.07 3.22 -15.70
N ALA A 44 10.27 3.34 -14.64
CA ALA A 44 9.04 4.13 -14.68
C ALA A 44 9.32 5.62 -14.97
N ALA A 45 10.37 6.17 -14.37
CA ALA A 45 10.78 7.56 -14.61
C ALA A 45 11.29 7.79 -16.04
N VAL A 46 12.20 6.93 -16.53
CA VAL A 46 12.77 7.04 -17.90
C VAL A 46 11.69 6.99 -18.97
N TRP A 47 10.65 6.18 -18.75
CA TRP A 47 9.57 6.02 -19.71
C TRP A 47 8.34 6.87 -19.40
N ASN A 48 8.39 7.74 -18.39
CA ASN A 48 7.24 8.54 -17.92
C ASN A 48 5.97 7.68 -17.80
N LEU A 49 6.07 6.57 -17.05
CA LEU A 49 4.95 5.64 -16.89
C LEU A 49 3.94 6.19 -15.88
N PRO A 50 2.63 5.95 -16.09
CA PRO A 50 1.59 6.27 -15.11
C PRO A 50 1.63 5.26 -13.95
N CYS A 51 2.65 5.40 -13.08
CA CYS A 51 2.92 4.47 -11.99
C CYS A 51 3.10 5.22 -10.67
N LEU A 52 2.43 4.76 -9.62
CA LEU A 52 2.61 5.23 -8.26
C LEU A 52 3.33 4.15 -7.44
N PHE A 53 4.31 4.57 -6.67
CA PHE A 53 5.00 3.76 -5.67
C PHE A 53 4.54 4.23 -4.29
N VAL A 54 3.92 3.34 -3.51
CA VAL A 54 3.40 3.67 -2.18
C VAL A 54 4.16 2.84 -1.15
N ALA A 55 5.00 3.52 -0.36
CA ALA A 55 5.75 2.92 0.72
C ALA A 55 4.95 3.03 2.03
N GLU A 56 4.38 1.92 2.49
CA GLU A 56 3.70 1.80 3.77
C GLU A 56 4.74 1.63 4.89
N ASN A 57 5.30 2.77 5.34
CA ASN A 57 6.32 2.79 6.39
C ASN A 57 5.66 2.64 7.76
N ASN A 58 5.54 1.39 8.20
CA ASN A 58 4.97 1.05 9.51
C ASN A 58 6.04 0.90 10.62
N GLY A 59 7.29 1.24 10.32
CA GLY A 59 8.40 1.22 11.24
C GLY A 59 9.12 -0.12 11.40
N TYR A 60 8.56 -1.21 10.87
CA TYR A 60 9.11 -2.56 11.06
C TYR A 60 8.96 -3.45 9.83
N ALA A 61 10.08 -3.89 9.28
CA ALA A 61 10.13 -4.99 8.32
C ALA A 61 10.21 -6.31 9.11
N GLU A 62 9.07 -6.97 9.31
CA GLU A 62 8.94 -8.07 10.27
C GLU A 62 9.39 -7.61 11.67
N ALA A 63 10.56 -8.01 12.13
CA ALA A 63 11.17 -7.60 13.40
C ALA A 63 12.28 -6.54 13.25
N THR A 64 12.64 -6.16 12.03
CA THR A 64 13.72 -5.19 11.77
C THR A 64 13.17 -3.78 11.75
N ALA A 65 13.63 -2.94 12.67
CA ALA A 65 13.19 -1.55 12.76
C ALA A 65 13.65 -0.74 11.52
N ALA A 66 12.77 0.12 10.99
CA ALA A 66 13.07 0.94 9.83
C ALA A 66 14.22 1.90 10.05
N ASN A 67 14.35 2.49 11.25
CA ASN A 67 15.45 3.38 11.61
C ASN A 67 16.83 2.69 11.67
N TRP A 68 16.85 1.35 11.69
CA TRP A 68 18.08 0.57 11.62
C TRP A 68 18.43 0.19 10.17
N SER A 69 17.44 0.02 9.32
CA SER A 69 17.60 -0.52 7.96
C SER A 69 17.49 0.53 6.85
N VAL A 70 16.95 1.72 7.13
CA VAL A 70 16.76 2.81 6.19
C VAL A 70 17.62 4.01 6.62
N ALA A 71 18.61 4.36 5.81
CA ALA A 71 19.58 5.40 6.16
C ALA A 71 19.07 6.84 5.95
N CYS A 72 18.10 7.07 5.07
CA CYS A 72 17.49 8.38 4.86
C CYS A 72 16.37 8.63 5.88
N ASP A 73 16.08 9.89 6.18
CA ASP A 73 15.03 10.28 7.13
C ASP A 73 13.64 9.87 6.63
N HIS A 74 13.45 9.93 5.32
CA HIS A 74 12.22 9.52 4.64
C HIS A 74 12.54 8.61 3.45
N ILE A 75 11.75 7.54 3.29
CA ILE A 75 11.83 6.68 2.09
C ILE A 75 11.53 7.50 0.85
N ALA A 76 10.63 8.49 0.96
CA ALA A 76 10.26 9.40 -0.13
C ALA A 76 11.45 10.21 -0.68
N ASP A 77 12.51 10.46 0.11
CA ASP A 77 13.71 11.20 -0.33
C ASP A 77 14.45 10.49 -1.48
N ARG A 78 14.29 9.16 -1.58
CA ARG A 78 14.88 8.35 -2.65
C ARG A 78 14.34 8.70 -4.03
N ALA A 79 13.14 9.25 -4.12
CA ALA A 79 12.50 9.64 -5.39
C ALA A 79 13.33 10.64 -6.18
N ALA A 80 14.01 11.57 -5.50
CA ALA A 80 14.85 12.59 -6.11
C ALA A 80 15.98 11.97 -6.95
N GLY A 81 16.53 10.82 -6.53
CA GLY A 81 17.56 10.10 -7.26
C GLY A 81 17.10 9.53 -8.61
N PHE A 82 15.79 9.44 -8.83
CA PHE A 82 15.17 8.96 -10.08
C PHE A 82 14.45 10.08 -10.84
N GLY A 83 14.60 11.34 -10.41
CA GLY A 83 13.97 12.48 -11.07
C GLY A 83 12.45 12.53 -10.97
N MET A 84 11.85 11.85 -9.97
CA MET A 84 10.41 11.88 -9.72
C MET A 84 10.09 12.56 -8.39
N PRO A 85 8.88 13.11 -8.20
CA PRO A 85 8.46 13.64 -6.91
C PRO A 85 8.30 12.54 -5.87
N GLY A 86 8.71 12.86 -4.63
CA GLY A 86 8.47 12.07 -3.43
C GLY A 86 7.75 12.91 -2.39
N VAL A 87 6.77 12.32 -1.69
CA VAL A 87 6.05 12.97 -0.60
C VAL A 87 5.87 12.02 0.57
N THR A 88 6.06 12.52 1.78
CA THR A 88 5.77 11.80 3.01
C THR A 88 4.48 12.33 3.61
N VAL A 89 3.56 11.43 3.94
CA VAL A 89 2.26 11.77 4.52
C VAL A 89 2.00 11.01 5.82
N ASP A 90 1.17 11.60 6.66
CA ASP A 90 0.64 10.94 7.84
C ASP A 90 -0.44 9.93 7.44
N GLY A 91 -0.15 8.64 7.57
CA GLY A 91 -1.06 7.54 7.25
C GLY A 91 -2.28 7.42 8.16
N PHE A 92 -2.28 8.14 9.27
CA PHE A 92 -3.45 8.22 10.15
C PHE A 92 -4.43 9.35 9.75
N ASP A 93 -4.05 10.24 8.85
CA ASP A 93 -4.94 11.25 8.27
C ASP A 93 -5.40 10.82 6.87
N PHE A 94 -6.64 10.33 6.80
CA PHE A 94 -7.27 9.92 5.53
C PHE A 94 -7.21 11.01 4.46
N PHE A 95 -7.47 12.27 4.85
CA PHE A 95 -7.53 13.37 3.88
C PHE A 95 -6.15 13.74 3.33
N ALA A 96 -5.11 13.68 4.16
CA ALA A 96 -3.74 13.88 3.70
C ALA A 96 -3.30 12.80 2.70
N VAL A 97 -3.63 11.53 2.98
CA VAL A 97 -3.35 10.42 2.04
C VAL A 97 -4.16 10.58 0.76
N HIS A 98 -5.45 10.94 0.85
CA HIS A 98 -6.31 11.15 -0.31
C HIS A 98 -5.80 12.28 -1.21
N GLU A 99 -5.39 13.40 -0.64
CA GLU A 99 -4.84 14.54 -1.38
C GLU A 99 -3.54 14.20 -2.09
N ALA A 100 -2.60 13.56 -1.38
CA ALA A 100 -1.33 13.14 -1.97
C ALA A 100 -1.50 12.11 -3.09
N ALA A 101 -2.40 11.13 -2.88
CA ALA A 101 -2.72 10.14 -3.89
C ALA A 101 -3.41 10.77 -5.11
N GLY A 102 -4.35 11.68 -4.88
CA GLY A 102 -5.04 12.43 -5.94
C GLY A 102 -4.07 13.20 -6.82
N ALA A 103 -3.19 14.00 -6.22
CA ALA A 103 -2.17 14.77 -6.95
C ALA A 103 -1.22 13.85 -7.76
N ALA A 104 -0.81 12.72 -7.18
CA ALA A 104 0.04 11.76 -7.88
C ALA A 104 -0.67 11.07 -9.05
N ILE A 105 -1.97 10.73 -8.90
CA ILE A 105 -2.80 10.14 -9.98
C ILE A 105 -3.00 11.15 -11.11
N GLU A 106 -3.34 12.40 -10.78
CA GLU A 106 -3.50 13.47 -11.78
C GLU A 106 -2.22 13.69 -12.57
N ARG A 107 -1.07 13.76 -11.89
CA ARG A 107 0.24 13.84 -12.51
C ARG A 107 0.50 12.69 -13.47
N ALA A 108 0.23 11.44 -13.03
CA ALA A 108 0.42 10.24 -13.83
C ALA A 108 -0.46 10.25 -15.09
N ARG A 109 -1.73 10.65 -14.97
CA ARG A 109 -2.68 10.80 -16.09
C ARG A 109 -2.32 11.93 -17.05
N ALA A 110 -1.70 12.99 -16.55
CA ALA A 110 -1.16 14.06 -17.39
C ALA A 110 0.08 13.65 -18.19
N GLY A 111 0.60 12.42 -17.97
CA GLY A 111 1.81 11.93 -18.67
C GLY A 111 3.12 12.49 -18.09
N GLU A 112 3.07 13.06 -16.88
CA GLU A 112 4.23 13.66 -16.23
C GLU A 112 5.08 12.64 -15.44
N GLY A 113 4.74 11.34 -15.53
CA GLY A 113 5.51 10.24 -14.99
C GLY A 113 5.12 9.80 -13.59
N PRO A 114 5.96 8.95 -12.96
CA PRO A 114 5.65 8.32 -11.68
C PRO A 114 5.83 9.25 -10.48
N SER A 115 5.31 8.80 -9.32
CA SER A 115 5.52 9.45 -8.03
C SER A 115 5.76 8.41 -6.94
N LEU A 116 6.49 8.79 -5.88
CA LEU A 116 6.66 7.99 -4.66
C LEU A 116 5.94 8.66 -3.49
N ILE A 117 5.05 7.93 -2.85
CA ILE A 117 4.35 8.38 -1.64
C ILE A 117 4.82 7.49 -0.47
N GLU A 118 5.39 8.09 0.56
CA GLU A 118 5.65 7.41 1.82
C GLU A 118 4.50 7.70 2.78
N VAL A 119 3.82 6.64 3.22
CA VAL A 119 2.72 6.72 4.17
C VAL A 119 3.23 6.24 5.52
N LYS A 120 3.36 7.14 6.50
CA LYS A 120 3.78 6.79 7.86
C LYS A 120 2.59 6.33 8.69
N LEU A 121 2.65 5.09 9.15
CA LEU A 121 1.57 4.44 9.89
C LEU A 121 2.13 3.42 10.90
N THR A 122 1.26 2.68 11.56
CA THR A 122 1.65 1.62 12.49
C THR A 122 0.86 0.35 12.19
N ARG A 123 1.55 -0.78 12.19
CA ARG A 123 0.94 -2.11 12.10
C ARG A 123 0.35 -2.49 13.47
N TYR A 124 -0.97 -2.71 13.54
CA TYR A 124 -1.66 -3.01 14.80
C TYR A 124 -1.46 -4.44 15.29
N TYR A 125 -1.26 -5.38 14.39
CA TYR A 125 -1.07 -6.79 14.70
C TYR A 125 0.39 -7.21 14.47
N GLY A 126 0.73 -8.45 14.78
CA GLY A 126 2.01 -9.05 14.40
C GLY A 126 2.18 -9.13 12.88
N HIS A 127 3.38 -9.35 12.42
CA HIS A 127 3.67 -9.52 10.99
C HIS A 127 3.01 -10.80 10.42
N PHE A 128 2.91 -11.82 11.25
CA PHE A 128 2.24 -13.08 10.94
C PHE A 128 1.47 -13.56 12.17
N GLU A 129 0.59 -14.54 11.98
CA GLU A 129 -0.13 -15.17 13.09
C GLU A 129 0.85 -15.88 14.03
N GLY A 130 0.80 -15.53 15.32
CA GLY A 130 1.75 -16.04 16.32
C GLY A 130 3.01 -15.19 16.54
N ASP A 131 3.17 -14.05 15.85
CA ASP A 131 4.26 -13.09 16.11
C ASP A 131 4.15 -12.50 17.53
N ALA A 132 5.12 -12.82 18.39
CA ALA A 132 5.15 -12.38 19.79
C ALA A 132 5.47 -10.89 19.97
N GLN A 133 5.88 -10.19 18.91
CA GLN A 133 6.14 -8.74 18.86
C GLN A 133 7.12 -8.22 19.92
N THR A 134 8.10 -9.02 20.31
CA THR A 134 9.10 -8.67 21.33
C THR A 134 10.11 -7.60 20.88
N TYR A 135 10.07 -7.22 19.61
CA TYR A 135 10.95 -6.22 18.99
C TYR A 135 10.45 -4.77 19.14
N ARG A 136 9.25 -4.57 19.69
CA ARG A 136 8.67 -3.23 19.90
C ARG A 136 8.10 -3.07 21.30
N ASP A 137 7.88 -1.83 21.71
CA ASP A 137 7.28 -1.51 23.00
C ASP A 137 5.84 -2.08 23.05
N PRO A 138 5.47 -2.82 24.11
CA PRO A 138 4.11 -3.35 24.29
C PRO A 138 3.04 -2.27 24.26
N ASP A 139 3.32 -1.05 24.72
CA ASP A 139 2.37 0.06 24.78
C ASP A 139 2.28 0.85 23.46
N GLU A 140 3.20 0.65 22.51
CA GLU A 140 3.22 1.36 21.23
C GLU A 140 1.90 1.22 20.48
N VAL A 141 1.45 -0.01 20.24
CA VAL A 141 0.20 -0.28 19.51
C VAL A 141 -1.02 0.28 20.24
N LYS A 142 -1.04 0.13 21.56
CA LYS A 142 -2.12 0.67 22.39
C LYS A 142 -2.21 2.19 22.24
N HIS A 143 -1.07 2.87 22.34
CA HIS A 143 -0.99 4.31 22.15
C HIS A 143 -1.57 4.73 20.79
N TYR A 144 -1.14 4.09 19.68
CA TYR A 144 -1.64 4.42 18.35
C TYR A 144 -3.14 4.15 18.19
N ARG A 145 -3.66 3.02 18.72
CA ARG A 145 -5.09 2.69 18.68
C ARG A 145 -5.95 3.69 19.44
N GLU A 146 -5.45 4.20 20.56
CA GLU A 146 -6.18 5.16 21.39
C GLU A 146 -6.14 6.57 20.83
N THR A 147 -4.99 6.99 20.26
CA THR A 147 -4.73 8.40 19.91
C THR A 147 -4.71 8.69 18.42
N ARG A 148 -4.48 7.70 17.57
CA ARG A 148 -4.17 7.89 16.15
C ARG A 148 -4.97 6.95 15.21
N ASP A 149 -6.06 6.34 15.65
CA ASP A 149 -6.90 5.50 14.80
C ASP A 149 -7.53 6.32 13.67
N CYS A 150 -7.17 6.01 12.41
CA CYS A 150 -7.60 6.77 11.24
C CYS A 150 -9.12 6.68 11.00
N LEU A 151 -9.75 5.54 11.34
CA LEU A 151 -11.20 5.38 11.17
C LEU A 151 -11.98 6.21 12.20
N LYS A 152 -11.50 6.27 13.44
CA LYS A 152 -12.08 7.13 14.48
C LYS A 152 -11.93 8.61 14.10
N GLN A 153 -10.73 9.03 13.69
CA GLN A 153 -10.49 10.40 13.26
C GLN A 153 -11.32 10.78 12.04
N PHE A 154 -11.47 9.87 11.07
CA PHE A 154 -12.33 10.09 9.91
C PHE A 154 -13.79 10.28 10.32
N ARG A 155 -14.32 9.41 11.17
CA ARG A 155 -15.68 9.48 11.72
C ARG A 155 -15.91 10.83 12.43
N GLU A 156 -15.03 11.20 13.35
CA GLU A 156 -15.12 12.44 14.09
C GLU A 156 -15.12 13.66 13.16
N ARG A 157 -14.17 13.74 12.22
CA ARG A 157 -14.03 14.87 11.30
C ARG A 157 -15.21 15.01 10.34
N THR A 158 -15.67 13.90 9.76
CA THR A 158 -16.79 13.91 8.78
C THR A 158 -18.13 14.22 9.44
N CYS A 159 -18.39 13.67 10.62
CA CYS A 159 -19.60 13.97 11.38
C CYS A 159 -19.60 15.42 11.88
N HIS A 160 -18.47 15.92 12.39
CA HIS A 160 -18.36 17.31 12.82
C HIS A 160 -18.55 18.30 11.67
N ALA A 161 -18.06 17.98 10.48
CA ALA A 161 -18.23 18.78 9.28
C ALA A 161 -19.62 18.63 8.63
N GLY A 162 -20.48 17.75 9.15
CA GLY A 162 -21.81 17.49 8.59
C GLY A 162 -21.79 16.82 7.21
N LEU A 163 -20.67 16.16 6.85
CA LEU A 163 -20.51 15.47 5.58
C LEU A 163 -21.16 14.07 5.60
N LEU A 164 -21.09 13.39 6.72
CA LEU A 164 -21.67 12.06 6.96
C LEU A 164 -22.33 12.05 8.34
N SER A 165 -23.38 11.26 8.49
CA SER A 165 -23.97 10.98 9.78
C SER A 165 -23.31 9.77 10.45
N ALA A 166 -23.41 9.63 11.76
CA ALA A 166 -22.96 8.44 12.46
C ALA A 166 -23.67 7.16 11.95
N SER A 167 -24.96 7.27 11.62
CA SER A 167 -25.74 6.13 11.09
C SER A 167 -25.29 5.71 9.69
N ASP A 168 -24.80 6.62 8.85
CA ASP A 168 -24.24 6.26 7.53
C ASP A 168 -22.96 5.44 7.71
N LEU A 169 -22.10 5.85 8.65
CA LEU A 169 -20.86 5.16 8.94
C LEU A 169 -21.10 3.80 9.61
N ASP A 170 -22.08 3.71 10.53
CA ASP A 170 -22.46 2.44 11.15
C ASP A 170 -23.02 1.44 10.11
N ALA A 171 -23.76 1.93 9.11
CA ALA A 171 -24.26 1.10 8.03
C ALA A 171 -23.12 0.57 7.13
N ILE A 172 -22.10 1.40 6.86
CA ILE A 172 -20.91 0.98 6.12
C ILE A 172 -20.13 -0.09 6.91
N ASP A 173 -19.90 0.12 8.20
CA ASP A 173 -19.21 -0.85 9.05
C ASP A 173 -19.93 -2.20 9.05
N ALA A 174 -21.27 -2.20 9.21
CA ALA A 174 -22.08 -3.42 9.16
C ALA A 174 -22.03 -4.13 7.80
N GLU A 175 -22.07 -3.38 6.69
CA GLU A 175 -21.92 -3.95 5.35
C GLU A 175 -20.54 -4.61 5.17
N VAL A 176 -19.48 -3.93 5.58
CA VAL A 176 -18.11 -4.45 5.48
C VAL A 176 -17.95 -5.73 6.30
N GLU A 177 -18.46 -5.75 7.54
CA GLU A 177 -18.39 -6.94 8.40
C GLU A 177 -19.12 -8.13 7.76
N ALA A 178 -20.33 -7.91 7.23
CA ALA A 178 -21.09 -8.96 6.55
C ALA A 178 -20.36 -9.49 5.31
N ARG A 179 -19.71 -8.62 4.51
CA ARG A 179 -18.94 -9.02 3.33
C ARG A 179 -17.69 -9.83 3.69
N ILE A 180 -17.00 -9.48 4.77
CA ILE A 180 -15.84 -10.25 5.25
C ILE A 180 -16.30 -11.62 5.76
N GLU A 181 -17.40 -11.71 6.52
CA GLU A 181 -17.91 -12.99 6.98
C GLU A 181 -18.32 -13.90 5.81
N ASP A 182 -19.03 -13.37 4.80
CA ASP A 182 -19.35 -14.12 3.58
C ASP A 182 -18.08 -14.62 2.87
N ALA A 183 -17.07 -13.77 2.71
CA ALA A 183 -15.81 -14.15 2.09
C ALA A 183 -15.10 -15.29 2.87
N VAL A 184 -15.11 -15.23 4.21
CA VAL A 184 -14.54 -16.29 5.07
C VAL A 184 -15.31 -17.60 4.89
N GLN A 185 -16.64 -17.56 4.86
CA GLN A 185 -17.46 -18.76 4.68
C GLN A 185 -17.26 -19.37 3.28
N ARG A 186 -17.18 -18.55 2.25
CA ARG A 186 -16.88 -19.01 0.89
C ARG A 186 -15.51 -19.69 0.81
N ALA A 187 -14.47 -19.04 1.34
CA ALA A 187 -13.11 -19.60 1.34
C ALA A 187 -13.02 -20.95 2.11
N LYS A 188 -13.79 -21.10 3.21
CA LYS A 188 -13.85 -22.38 3.94
C LYS A 188 -14.54 -23.50 3.15
N ASN A 189 -15.47 -23.15 2.26
CA ASN A 189 -16.24 -24.10 1.45
C ASN A 189 -15.63 -24.37 0.07
N ASP A 190 -14.64 -23.57 -0.34
CA ASP A 190 -13.96 -23.76 -1.62
C ASP A 190 -13.17 -25.08 -1.64
N PRO A 191 -13.07 -25.75 -2.79
CA PRO A 191 -12.29 -26.97 -2.93
C PRO A 191 -10.81 -26.68 -2.64
N LYS A 192 -10.16 -27.63 -1.97
CA LYS A 192 -8.72 -27.54 -1.75
C LYS A 192 -7.97 -27.86 -3.04
N PRO A 193 -6.78 -27.27 -3.24
CA PRO A 193 -5.94 -27.61 -4.38
C PRO A 193 -5.63 -29.12 -4.44
N GLU A 194 -5.68 -29.67 -5.65
CA GLU A 194 -5.32 -31.07 -5.92
C GLU A 194 -3.86 -31.16 -6.40
N PRO A 195 -3.18 -32.31 -6.28
CA PRO A 195 -1.79 -32.45 -6.73
C PRO A 195 -1.57 -32.02 -8.19
N ASP A 196 -2.55 -32.23 -9.06
CA ASP A 196 -2.47 -31.88 -10.48
C ASP A 196 -2.51 -30.34 -10.70
N ASP A 197 -2.94 -29.56 -9.72
CA ASP A 197 -2.92 -28.10 -9.80
C ASP A 197 -1.49 -27.53 -9.69
N LEU A 198 -0.55 -28.31 -9.19
CA LEU A 198 0.84 -27.88 -8.97
C LEU A 198 1.51 -27.34 -10.24
N LEU A 199 1.20 -27.93 -11.39
CA LEU A 199 1.77 -27.55 -12.68
C LEU A 199 0.80 -26.76 -13.56
N ARG A 200 -0.45 -26.54 -13.12
CA ARG A 200 -1.46 -25.82 -13.89
C ARG A 200 -1.05 -24.36 -14.03
N ASP A 201 -1.20 -23.79 -15.22
CA ASP A 201 -0.93 -22.39 -15.53
C ASP A 201 0.50 -21.88 -15.25
N VAL A 202 1.47 -22.79 -15.04
CA VAL A 202 2.88 -22.41 -14.86
C VAL A 202 3.55 -22.11 -16.20
N TYR A 203 3.25 -22.89 -17.23
CA TYR A 203 3.75 -22.70 -18.60
C TYR A 203 2.60 -22.74 -19.60
N VAL A 204 2.80 -22.10 -20.77
CA VAL A 204 1.84 -22.13 -21.88
C VAL A 204 1.74 -23.56 -22.47
N SER A 205 2.84 -24.30 -22.47
CA SER A 205 2.91 -25.69 -22.86
C SER A 205 3.91 -26.43 -21.98
N TYR A 206 3.62 -27.69 -21.68
CA TYR A 206 4.54 -28.57 -20.96
C TYR A 206 5.31 -29.45 -21.98
N PRO A 207 6.61 -29.70 -21.74
CA PRO A 207 7.41 -30.58 -22.59
C PRO A 207 6.96 -32.04 -22.52
#